data_e3a3250eb15ad554010b1d143b0f3466
#
_entry.id   e3a3250eb15ad554010b1d143b0f3466
#
_cell.length_a   1.000
_cell.length_b   1.000
_cell.length_c   1.000
_cell.angle_alpha   90.00
_cell.angle_beta   90.00
_cell.angle_gamma   90.00
#
_symmetry.space_group_name_H-M   'P 1'
#
loop_
_entity.id
_entity.type
_entity.pdbx_description
1 polymer ?
#
loop_
_entity_poly.entity_id
_entity_poly.type
_entity_poly.pdbx_seq_one_letter_code
_entity_poly.pdbx_strand_id
1 'polypeptide(L)'
;MSDQQPKKRIGDELIDRGIISLDQLKIALQEQKATGGQIGKVLIDLGFLTESLLKEVLGESQGEDSIDLNEVVPDAEAISFIDKKLAQQLRVLPCDYKPDTKVLQLAMADTFDILALDRIKAVIPADIIISPVLAGVKEIEKNIDHFYGYELSIDGILREIETGEFDEAQQRMDSAEYTHPLVRLVDAFLTDAVKRGASDIHFEPEEGFLRVRYRMDGVLHQIRSLHNKYWPSIVVRLKVMSNMNLAETRAPQDGRIHLKVAGRPIDFRVASQPTIHGENFVLRILDRDKSIVPLDSLEIADDNRQLLKLLMARPEGIILVTGPTGSGKTTTLYSMLNHLNNESVNIMTLEDPVEYPMGLIRQTSIGMSSKMTFADGIRSLMRQDPDIILVGEMRDLETTEMGFRAAMTGHQVFSTLHTNSAIGSFPRLLDMGVLPDIVSGNIIGIIGQRLIRKLCPKCKQDEAITDIEKQLLGAESEQLTHLVAAVGCSFCHQTGFKGRIALLEILRMDSDLDELIAQKASQREIIKMAEDKGFRSLAKDGVRQILSGQTTLSELSRVVDLTVTLK
;
A
#
# COMPACT_ATOMS: atom_id res chain seq x y z
N MET A 1 -19.06 -17.73 -48.68
CA MET A 1 -18.11 -18.68 -48.08
C MET A 1 -17.31 -17.86 -47.07
N SER A 2 -17.75 -17.90 -45.83
CA SER A 2 -17.10 -17.19 -44.72
C SER A 2 -15.96 -18.06 -44.17
N ASP A 3 -14.74 -17.56 -44.28
CA ASP A 3 -13.54 -18.13 -43.69
C ASP A 3 -13.70 -18.13 -42.13
N GLN A 4 -14.09 -19.26 -41.59
CA GLN A 4 -13.94 -19.51 -40.16
C GLN A 4 -12.48 -19.89 -39.90
N GLN A 5 -11.67 -18.96 -39.41
CA GLN A 5 -10.37 -19.28 -38.82
C GLN A 5 -10.58 -20.24 -37.63
N PRO A 6 -9.78 -21.31 -37.47
CA PRO A 6 -9.90 -22.23 -36.35
C PRO A 6 -9.66 -21.48 -35.03
N LYS A 7 -10.59 -21.58 -34.07
CA LYS A 7 -10.43 -21.00 -32.72
C LYS A 7 -9.09 -21.46 -32.13
N LYS A 8 -8.20 -20.53 -31.88
CA LYS A 8 -6.91 -20.79 -31.19
C LYS A 8 -7.20 -21.39 -29.80
N ARG A 9 -6.35 -22.30 -29.34
CA ARG A 9 -6.47 -22.82 -27.97
C ARG A 9 -6.05 -21.73 -26.98
N ILE A 10 -6.72 -21.66 -25.84
CA ILE A 10 -6.49 -20.63 -24.81
C ILE A 10 -5.02 -20.52 -24.37
N GLY A 11 -4.32 -21.67 -24.28
CA GLY A 11 -2.89 -21.69 -23.93
C GLY A 11 -2.02 -20.98 -24.97
N ASP A 12 -2.33 -21.13 -26.26
CA ASP A 12 -1.60 -20.49 -27.34
C ASP A 12 -1.87 -18.96 -27.35
N GLU A 13 -3.09 -18.56 -27.03
CA GLU A 13 -3.48 -17.15 -26.93
C GLU A 13 -2.80 -16.43 -25.78
N LEU A 14 -2.66 -17.09 -24.62
CA LEU A 14 -1.93 -16.56 -23.45
C LEU A 14 -0.44 -16.38 -23.74
N ILE A 15 0.17 -17.28 -24.55
CA ILE A 15 1.57 -17.13 -25.01
C ILE A 15 1.70 -15.98 -25.99
N ASP A 16 0.82 -15.88 -26.98
CA ASP A 16 0.85 -14.83 -28.01
C ASP A 16 0.75 -13.42 -27.38
N ARG A 17 0.04 -13.30 -26.27
CA ARG A 17 -0.08 -12.07 -25.48
C ARG A 17 1.07 -11.85 -24.48
N GLY A 18 1.99 -12.79 -24.35
CA GLY A 18 3.13 -12.71 -23.42
C GLY A 18 2.75 -12.84 -21.94
N ILE A 19 1.55 -13.36 -21.65
CA ILE A 19 1.03 -13.51 -20.28
C ILE A 19 1.68 -14.71 -19.59
N ILE A 20 1.91 -15.80 -20.33
CA ILE A 20 2.65 -16.98 -19.85
C ILE A 20 3.72 -17.38 -20.84
N SER A 21 4.78 -18.03 -20.36
CA SER A 21 5.81 -18.60 -21.20
C SER A 21 5.42 -19.98 -21.73
N LEU A 22 6.09 -20.44 -22.80
CA LEU A 22 5.92 -21.79 -23.35
C LEU A 22 6.19 -22.88 -22.30
N ASP A 23 7.16 -22.65 -21.40
CA ASP A 23 7.53 -23.61 -20.37
C ASP A 23 6.49 -23.65 -19.26
N GLN A 24 5.90 -22.52 -18.88
CA GLN A 24 4.77 -22.46 -17.95
C GLN A 24 3.56 -23.21 -18.50
N LEU A 25 3.26 -23.06 -19.80
CA LEU A 25 2.19 -23.86 -20.42
C LEU A 25 2.49 -25.35 -20.41
N LYS A 26 3.74 -25.77 -20.69
CA LYS A 26 4.14 -27.19 -20.63
C LYS A 26 3.96 -27.78 -19.22
N ILE A 27 4.38 -27.05 -18.19
CA ILE A 27 4.19 -27.46 -16.79
C ILE A 27 2.70 -27.60 -16.48
N ALA A 28 1.88 -26.64 -16.86
CA ALA A 28 0.44 -26.67 -16.62
C ALA A 28 -0.24 -27.83 -17.37
N LEU A 29 0.18 -28.15 -18.59
CA LEU A 29 -0.32 -29.30 -19.36
C LEU A 29 0.10 -30.66 -18.75
N GLN A 30 1.27 -30.74 -18.13
CA GLN A 30 1.70 -31.92 -17.38
C GLN A 30 0.86 -32.11 -16.12
N GLU A 31 0.65 -31.05 -15.37
CA GLU A 31 -0.18 -31.05 -14.16
C GLU A 31 -1.65 -31.37 -14.50
N GLN A 32 -2.17 -30.83 -15.59
CA GLN A 32 -3.51 -31.15 -16.11
C GLN A 32 -3.70 -32.64 -16.40
N LYS A 33 -2.67 -33.30 -16.94
CA LYS A 33 -2.70 -34.74 -17.20
C LYS A 33 -2.73 -35.56 -15.91
N ALA A 34 -2.13 -35.07 -14.83
CA ALA A 34 -2.07 -35.74 -13.53
C ALA A 34 -3.33 -35.52 -12.70
N THR A 35 -3.88 -34.31 -12.70
CA THR A 35 -4.97 -33.88 -11.80
C THR A 35 -6.35 -33.84 -12.48
N GLY A 36 -6.39 -33.76 -13.82
CA GLY A 36 -7.61 -33.47 -14.58
C GLY A 36 -8.01 -31.99 -14.46
N GLY A 37 -9.06 -31.57 -15.17
CA GLY A 37 -9.61 -30.23 -15.07
C GLY A 37 -9.30 -29.33 -16.26
N GLN A 38 -9.78 -28.08 -16.18
CA GLN A 38 -9.56 -27.08 -17.23
C GLN A 38 -8.17 -26.44 -17.09
N ILE A 39 -7.48 -26.24 -18.21
CA ILE A 39 -6.11 -25.71 -18.23
C ILE A 39 -6.00 -24.32 -17.56
N GLY A 40 -7.01 -23.46 -17.73
CA GLY A 40 -7.07 -22.16 -17.09
C GLY A 40 -7.05 -22.25 -15.57
N LYS A 41 -7.78 -23.21 -14.98
CA LYS A 41 -7.78 -23.43 -13.52
C LYS A 41 -6.43 -23.96 -13.04
N VAL A 42 -5.80 -24.86 -13.77
CA VAL A 42 -4.48 -25.39 -13.45
C VAL A 42 -3.42 -24.28 -13.48
N LEU A 43 -3.48 -23.37 -14.45
CA LEU A 43 -2.59 -22.21 -14.53
C LEU A 43 -2.75 -21.27 -13.32
N ILE A 44 -3.98 -21.09 -12.83
CA ILE A 44 -4.25 -20.30 -11.61
C ILE A 44 -3.73 -21.01 -10.36
N ASP A 45 -4.00 -22.32 -10.22
CA ASP A 45 -3.56 -23.12 -9.07
C ASP A 45 -2.02 -23.19 -8.98
N LEU A 46 -1.31 -23.16 -10.12
CA LEU A 46 0.15 -23.08 -10.21
C LEU A 46 0.68 -21.65 -10.00
N GLY A 47 -0.18 -20.64 -9.91
CA GLY A 47 0.22 -19.24 -9.74
C GLY A 47 0.82 -18.58 -10.98
N PHE A 48 0.65 -19.17 -12.17
CA PHE A 48 1.14 -18.62 -13.45
C PHE A 48 0.21 -17.57 -14.03
N LEU A 49 -1.05 -17.54 -13.56
CA LEU A 49 -2.10 -16.68 -14.06
C LEU A 49 -3.04 -16.32 -12.92
N THR A 50 -3.54 -15.10 -12.90
CA THR A 50 -4.62 -14.70 -11.98
C THR A 50 -5.97 -15.00 -12.61
N GLU A 51 -7.00 -15.20 -11.77
CA GLU A 51 -8.36 -15.47 -12.25
C GLU A 51 -8.92 -14.28 -13.05
N SER A 52 -8.58 -13.06 -12.66
CA SER A 52 -8.95 -11.82 -13.36
C SER A 52 -8.35 -11.77 -14.77
N LEU A 53 -7.06 -12.07 -14.90
CA LEU A 53 -6.38 -12.03 -16.19
C LEU A 53 -6.86 -13.13 -17.15
N LEU A 54 -7.23 -14.31 -16.60
CA LEU A 54 -7.84 -15.37 -17.40
C LEU A 54 -9.21 -14.94 -17.93
N LYS A 55 -10.02 -14.27 -17.10
CA LYS A 55 -11.35 -13.77 -17.49
C LYS A 55 -11.25 -12.66 -18.53
N GLU A 56 -10.29 -11.76 -18.39
CA GLU A 56 -10.02 -10.70 -19.37
C GLU A 56 -9.72 -11.28 -20.75
N VAL A 57 -8.83 -12.27 -20.83
CA VAL A 57 -8.49 -12.95 -22.09
C VAL A 57 -9.68 -13.73 -22.67
N LEU A 58 -10.50 -14.37 -21.82
CA LEU A 58 -11.69 -15.08 -22.26
C LEU A 58 -12.81 -14.13 -22.68
N GLY A 59 -13.01 -13.00 -21.97
CA GLY A 59 -14.03 -11.99 -22.29
C GLY A 59 -13.74 -11.29 -23.62
N GLU A 60 -12.51 -10.85 -23.87
CA GLU A 60 -12.10 -10.25 -25.15
C GLU A 60 -12.23 -11.24 -26.33
N SER A 61 -12.00 -12.54 -26.09
CA SER A 61 -12.16 -13.57 -27.14
C SER A 61 -13.61 -13.81 -27.52
N GLN A 62 -14.57 -13.40 -26.67
CA GLN A 62 -16.01 -13.55 -26.89
C GLN A 62 -16.72 -12.22 -27.18
N GLY A 63 -16.03 -11.06 -27.04
CA GLY A 63 -16.58 -9.73 -27.29
C GLY A 63 -17.54 -9.24 -26.20
N GLU A 64 -17.41 -9.74 -24.97
CA GLU A 64 -18.19 -9.35 -23.79
C GLU A 64 -17.34 -8.59 -22.79
N ASP A 65 -17.91 -7.53 -22.19
CA ASP A 65 -17.31 -6.83 -21.06
C ASP A 65 -17.40 -7.73 -19.81
N SER A 66 -16.25 -8.05 -19.22
CA SER A 66 -16.16 -8.82 -17.97
C SER A 66 -15.69 -7.94 -16.81
N ILE A 67 -16.13 -8.25 -15.59
CA ILE A 67 -15.78 -7.51 -14.38
C ILE A 67 -15.27 -8.47 -13.30
N ASP A 68 -14.14 -8.12 -12.66
CA ASP A 68 -13.68 -8.80 -11.45
C ASP A 68 -14.33 -8.17 -10.23
N LEU A 69 -15.27 -8.89 -9.62
CA LEU A 69 -15.99 -8.40 -8.44
C LEU A 69 -15.12 -8.33 -7.18
N ASN A 70 -13.88 -8.83 -7.20
CA ASN A 70 -12.93 -8.65 -6.12
C ASN A 70 -12.27 -7.26 -6.16
N GLU A 71 -12.24 -6.62 -7.32
CA GLU A 71 -11.68 -5.28 -7.52
C GLU A 71 -12.73 -4.17 -7.43
N VAL A 72 -14.00 -4.51 -7.52
CA VAL A 72 -15.11 -3.55 -7.55
C VAL A 72 -15.81 -3.50 -6.20
N VAL A 73 -15.84 -2.32 -5.60
CA VAL A 73 -16.75 -2.02 -4.48
C VAL A 73 -18.03 -1.46 -5.10
N PRO A 74 -19.16 -2.20 -5.03
CA PRO A 74 -20.42 -1.71 -5.56
C PRO A 74 -20.84 -0.39 -4.93
N ASP A 75 -21.40 0.49 -5.74
CA ASP A 75 -21.96 1.74 -5.26
C ASP A 75 -23.21 1.49 -4.41
N ALA A 76 -23.33 2.19 -3.29
CA ALA A 76 -24.46 2.06 -2.38
C ALA A 76 -25.80 2.44 -3.07
N GLU A 77 -25.80 3.42 -3.98
CA GLU A 77 -26.96 3.80 -4.76
C GLU A 77 -27.34 2.69 -5.76
N ALA A 78 -26.34 2.10 -6.43
CA ALA A 78 -26.56 0.97 -7.33
C ALA A 78 -27.22 -0.23 -6.61
N ILE A 79 -26.70 -0.60 -5.43
CA ILE A 79 -27.24 -1.70 -4.62
C ILE A 79 -28.69 -1.44 -4.19
N SER A 80 -29.05 -0.17 -3.93
CA SER A 80 -30.39 0.19 -3.47
C SER A 80 -31.50 -0.09 -4.50
N PHE A 81 -31.19 -0.21 -5.80
CA PHE A 81 -32.15 -0.48 -6.86
C PHE A 81 -32.72 -1.91 -6.86
N ILE A 82 -31.99 -2.89 -6.32
CA ILE A 82 -32.37 -4.31 -6.32
C ILE A 82 -32.30 -4.81 -4.89
N ASP A 83 -33.33 -5.49 -4.40
CA ASP A 83 -33.29 -6.09 -3.06
C ASP A 83 -32.45 -7.38 -3.00
N LYS A 84 -31.99 -7.77 -1.79
CA LYS A 84 -31.14 -8.96 -1.57
C LYS A 84 -31.78 -10.23 -2.13
N LYS A 85 -33.08 -10.42 -1.90
CA LYS A 85 -33.79 -11.64 -2.30
C LYS A 85 -33.83 -11.80 -3.81
N LEU A 86 -34.08 -10.71 -4.52
CA LEU A 86 -34.08 -10.70 -5.99
C LEU A 86 -32.65 -10.87 -6.53
N ALA A 87 -31.66 -10.21 -5.94
CA ALA A 87 -30.26 -10.36 -6.30
C ALA A 87 -29.77 -11.82 -6.16
N GLN A 88 -30.13 -12.50 -5.05
CA GLN A 88 -29.82 -13.92 -4.84
C GLN A 88 -30.55 -14.84 -5.83
N GLN A 89 -31.85 -14.59 -6.06
CA GLN A 89 -32.66 -15.42 -6.98
C GLN A 89 -32.16 -15.37 -8.41
N LEU A 90 -31.73 -14.20 -8.87
CA LEU A 90 -31.27 -13.97 -10.24
C LEU A 90 -29.75 -14.10 -10.39
N ARG A 91 -29.00 -14.23 -9.29
CA ARG A 91 -27.53 -14.24 -9.26
C ARG A 91 -26.94 -13.04 -9.99
N VAL A 92 -27.36 -11.85 -9.55
CA VAL A 92 -26.94 -10.57 -10.11
C VAL A 92 -26.45 -9.64 -9.01
N LEU A 93 -25.47 -8.79 -9.32
CA LEU A 93 -24.97 -7.77 -8.40
C LEU A 93 -24.91 -6.42 -9.11
N PRO A 94 -25.67 -5.39 -8.66
CA PRO A 94 -25.47 -4.03 -9.14
C PRO A 94 -24.10 -3.51 -8.68
N CYS A 95 -23.29 -3.01 -9.64
CA CYS A 95 -21.91 -2.62 -9.36
C CYS A 95 -21.70 -1.11 -9.34
N ASP A 96 -22.22 -0.41 -10.35
CA ASP A 96 -22.01 1.01 -10.53
C ASP A 96 -23.25 1.68 -11.11
N TYR A 97 -23.55 2.89 -10.66
CA TYR A 97 -24.65 3.71 -11.23
C TYR A 97 -24.11 5.07 -11.61
N LYS A 98 -24.34 5.45 -12.87
CA LYS A 98 -23.94 6.75 -13.41
C LYS A 98 -25.18 7.66 -13.53
N PRO A 99 -25.39 8.61 -12.61
CA PRO A 99 -26.58 9.48 -12.62
C PRO A 99 -26.72 10.30 -13.91
N ASP A 100 -25.60 10.76 -14.48
CA ASP A 100 -25.58 11.60 -15.69
C ASP A 100 -26.11 10.88 -16.93
N THR A 101 -25.78 9.60 -17.06
CA THR A 101 -26.18 8.76 -18.21
C THR A 101 -27.32 7.80 -17.88
N LYS A 102 -27.69 7.71 -16.59
CA LYS A 102 -28.68 6.77 -16.05
C LYS A 102 -28.36 5.31 -16.38
N VAL A 103 -27.08 4.95 -16.40
CA VAL A 103 -26.60 3.61 -16.68
C VAL A 103 -26.31 2.88 -15.38
N LEU A 104 -26.96 1.74 -15.17
CA LEU A 104 -26.70 0.79 -14.07
C LEU A 104 -25.87 -0.36 -14.61
N GLN A 105 -24.63 -0.50 -14.17
CA GLN A 105 -23.79 -1.64 -14.47
C GLN A 105 -24.18 -2.82 -13.57
N LEU A 106 -24.51 -3.94 -14.17
CA LEU A 106 -25.04 -5.11 -13.49
C LEU A 106 -24.16 -6.34 -13.77
N ALA A 107 -23.47 -6.84 -12.75
CA ALA A 107 -22.72 -8.09 -12.86
C ALA A 107 -23.68 -9.29 -12.87
N MET A 108 -23.54 -10.15 -13.85
CA MET A 108 -24.37 -11.32 -14.08
C MET A 108 -23.51 -12.55 -14.41
N ALA A 109 -24.02 -13.73 -14.06
CA ALA A 109 -23.36 -14.99 -14.43
C ALA A 109 -23.55 -15.35 -15.91
N ASP A 110 -24.61 -14.84 -16.51
CA ASP A 110 -24.96 -14.95 -17.92
C ASP A 110 -25.58 -13.63 -18.38
N THR A 111 -24.86 -12.90 -19.24
CA THR A 111 -25.28 -11.57 -19.75
C THR A 111 -26.43 -11.66 -20.75
N PHE A 112 -26.75 -12.86 -21.25
CA PHE A 112 -27.86 -13.14 -22.16
C PHE A 112 -29.14 -13.66 -21.48
N ASP A 113 -29.17 -13.71 -20.14
CA ASP A 113 -30.38 -14.08 -19.41
C ASP A 113 -31.46 -12.97 -19.48
N ILE A 114 -32.23 -13.01 -20.59
CA ILE A 114 -33.30 -12.03 -20.87
C ILE A 114 -34.36 -12.05 -19.77
N LEU A 115 -34.65 -13.22 -19.18
CA LEU A 115 -35.65 -13.34 -18.12
C LEU A 115 -35.21 -12.63 -16.83
N ALA A 116 -33.96 -12.76 -16.49
CA ALA A 116 -33.39 -12.02 -15.35
C ALA A 116 -33.41 -10.49 -15.61
N LEU A 117 -33.00 -10.06 -16.80
CA LEU A 117 -33.00 -8.65 -17.19
C LEU A 117 -34.41 -8.04 -17.18
N ASP A 118 -35.40 -8.75 -17.69
CA ASP A 118 -36.80 -8.28 -17.70
C ASP A 118 -37.39 -8.17 -16.29
N ARG A 119 -37.07 -9.10 -15.39
CA ARG A 119 -37.46 -9.01 -13.97
C ARG A 119 -36.84 -7.84 -13.26
N ILE A 120 -35.59 -7.54 -13.57
CA ILE A 120 -34.88 -6.39 -12.97
C ILE A 120 -35.47 -5.09 -13.51
N LYS A 121 -35.73 -4.99 -14.82
CA LYS A 121 -36.37 -3.81 -15.43
C LYS A 121 -37.76 -3.52 -14.85
N ALA A 122 -38.47 -4.54 -14.36
CA ALA A 122 -39.77 -4.34 -13.72
C ALA A 122 -39.68 -3.70 -12.32
N VAL A 123 -38.51 -3.72 -11.67
CA VAL A 123 -38.32 -3.24 -10.28
C VAL A 123 -37.58 -1.90 -10.24
N ILE A 124 -36.69 -1.65 -11.20
CA ILE A 124 -35.94 -0.39 -11.28
C ILE A 124 -36.73 0.70 -12.01
N PRO A 125 -36.40 2.01 -11.81
CA PRO A 125 -36.99 3.09 -12.59
C PRO A 125 -36.87 2.88 -14.10
N ALA A 126 -37.92 3.18 -14.85
CA ALA A 126 -38.02 2.87 -16.30
C ALA A 126 -37.00 3.65 -17.17
N ASP A 127 -36.40 4.69 -16.65
CA ASP A 127 -35.42 5.55 -17.31
C ASP A 127 -33.97 5.08 -17.08
N ILE A 128 -33.77 4.01 -16.31
CA ILE A 128 -32.43 3.42 -16.08
C ILE A 128 -32.11 2.40 -17.17
N ILE A 129 -30.94 2.57 -17.75
CA ILE A 129 -30.39 1.65 -18.76
C ILE A 129 -29.49 0.63 -18.06
N ILE A 130 -29.79 -0.66 -18.21
CA ILE A 130 -28.97 -1.74 -17.66
C ILE A 130 -27.83 -2.03 -18.62
N SER A 131 -26.59 -2.03 -18.11
CA SER A 131 -25.40 -2.50 -18.79
C SER A 131 -24.94 -3.80 -18.13
N PRO A 132 -25.28 -4.98 -18.68
CA PRO A 132 -24.86 -6.25 -18.12
C PRO A 132 -23.37 -6.48 -18.37
N VAL A 133 -22.66 -7.04 -17.38
CA VAL A 133 -21.25 -7.42 -17.44
C VAL A 133 -21.07 -8.82 -16.86
N LEU A 134 -20.20 -9.62 -17.47
CA LEU A 134 -19.98 -11.01 -17.07
C LEU A 134 -19.17 -11.09 -15.76
N ALA A 135 -19.65 -11.91 -14.80
CA ALA A 135 -18.92 -12.19 -13.57
C ALA A 135 -19.08 -13.66 -13.13
N GLY A 136 -18.19 -14.15 -12.29
CA GLY A 136 -18.24 -15.52 -11.80
C GLY A 136 -19.41 -15.78 -10.83
N VAL A 137 -20.13 -16.92 -10.98
CA VAL A 137 -21.27 -17.28 -10.11
C VAL A 137 -20.91 -17.21 -8.63
N LYS A 138 -19.80 -17.84 -8.24
CA LYS A 138 -19.33 -17.85 -6.85
C LYS A 138 -18.93 -16.46 -6.34
N GLU A 139 -18.42 -15.61 -7.23
CA GLU A 139 -18.07 -14.23 -6.91
C GLU A 139 -19.33 -13.40 -6.67
N ILE A 140 -20.34 -13.55 -7.53
CA ILE A 140 -21.64 -12.89 -7.36
C ILE A 140 -22.29 -13.30 -6.04
N GLU A 141 -22.44 -14.60 -5.78
CA GLU A 141 -23.06 -15.12 -4.56
C GLU A 141 -22.35 -14.60 -3.30
N LYS A 142 -21.03 -14.67 -3.27
CA LYS A 142 -20.21 -14.16 -2.16
C LYS A 142 -20.36 -12.65 -1.97
N ASN A 143 -20.39 -11.88 -3.07
CA ASN A 143 -20.52 -10.43 -3.00
C ASN A 143 -21.95 -9.99 -2.68
N ILE A 144 -22.98 -10.74 -3.09
CA ILE A 144 -24.36 -10.51 -2.62
C ILE A 144 -24.43 -10.64 -1.10
N ASP A 145 -23.90 -11.71 -0.53
CA ASP A 145 -23.90 -11.89 0.92
C ASP A 145 -23.07 -10.83 1.65
N HIS A 146 -22.00 -10.34 1.01
CA HIS A 146 -21.16 -9.29 1.55
C HIS A 146 -21.81 -7.91 1.50
N PHE A 147 -22.46 -7.54 0.39
CA PHE A 147 -22.98 -6.17 0.18
C PHE A 147 -24.45 -6.01 0.55
N TYR A 148 -25.27 -7.05 0.46
CA TYR A 148 -26.67 -7.06 0.91
C TYR A 148 -26.87 -7.65 2.31
N GLY A 149 -25.86 -8.34 2.84
CA GLY A 149 -25.86 -8.86 4.19
C GLY A 149 -25.52 -7.74 5.15
N TYR A 150 -26.49 -7.24 5.84
CA TYR A 150 -26.39 -6.29 6.97
C TYR A 150 -25.70 -4.96 6.68
N GLU A 151 -26.26 -3.93 7.22
CA GLU A 151 -25.49 -2.74 7.57
C GLU A 151 -24.32 -3.18 8.48
N LEU A 152 -23.22 -3.68 7.90
CA LEU A 152 -21.90 -3.77 8.53
C LEU A 152 -21.34 -2.36 8.71
N SER A 153 -22.22 -1.36 8.80
CA SER A 153 -21.84 -0.05 9.21
C SER A 153 -21.62 -0.10 10.72
N ILE A 154 -20.53 0.45 11.17
CA ILE A 154 -20.23 0.61 12.61
C ILE A 154 -21.46 1.18 13.34
N ASP A 155 -22.15 2.15 12.73
CA ASP A 155 -23.34 2.81 13.29
C ASP A 155 -24.54 1.87 13.37
N GLY A 156 -24.78 1.00 12.38
CA GLY A 156 -25.86 0.01 12.41
C GLY A 156 -25.66 -1.01 13.51
N ILE A 157 -24.45 -1.55 13.64
CA ILE A 157 -24.12 -2.53 14.69
C ILE A 157 -24.22 -1.88 16.09
N LEU A 158 -23.79 -0.64 16.25
CA LEU A 158 -23.90 0.07 17.53
C LEU A 158 -25.35 0.31 17.92
N ARG A 159 -26.23 0.69 16.98
CA ARG A 159 -27.67 0.80 17.24
C ARG A 159 -28.28 -0.53 17.68
N GLU A 160 -27.94 -1.61 16.99
CA GLU A 160 -28.41 -2.96 17.38
C GLU A 160 -27.97 -3.33 18.82
N ILE A 161 -26.72 -3.02 19.18
CA ILE A 161 -26.21 -3.24 20.55
C ILE A 161 -26.95 -2.37 21.57
N GLU A 162 -27.31 -1.14 21.23
CA GLU A 162 -27.96 -0.17 22.12
C GLU A 162 -29.47 -0.43 22.28
N THR A 163 -30.14 -0.81 21.19
CA THR A 163 -31.59 -1.06 21.19
C THR A 163 -31.95 -2.45 21.69
N GLY A 164 -31.01 -3.40 21.64
CA GLY A 164 -31.26 -4.80 22.03
C GLY A 164 -32.15 -5.54 21.02
N GLU A 165 -32.44 -4.93 19.85
CA GLU A 165 -33.21 -5.55 18.78
C GLU A 165 -32.35 -6.60 18.05
N PHE A 166 -32.37 -7.83 18.58
CA PHE A 166 -31.85 -8.99 17.86
C PHE A 166 -32.95 -9.49 16.90
N ASP A 167 -32.67 -9.52 15.63
CA ASP A 167 -33.56 -10.13 14.64
C ASP A 167 -33.59 -11.64 14.87
N GLU A 168 -34.69 -12.16 15.47
CA GLU A 168 -34.89 -13.59 15.77
C GLU A 168 -34.82 -14.48 14.52
N ALA A 169 -34.95 -13.91 13.33
CA ALA A 169 -34.86 -14.63 12.06
C ALA A 169 -33.43 -15.13 11.77
N GLN A 170 -32.39 -14.55 12.41
CA GLN A 170 -31.00 -14.87 12.16
C GLN A 170 -30.39 -15.97 13.05
N GLN A 171 -31.05 -16.35 14.11
CA GLN A 171 -30.63 -17.46 14.99
C GLN A 171 -30.68 -18.85 14.30
N ARG A 172 -31.22 -18.96 13.10
CA ARG A 172 -31.43 -20.24 12.38
C ARG A 172 -30.42 -20.58 11.30
N MET A 173 -29.45 -19.71 11.00
CA MET A 173 -28.42 -19.97 10.01
C MET A 173 -27.01 -19.85 10.58
N ASP A 174 -26.45 -21.01 10.85
CA ASP A 174 -25.05 -21.41 10.93
C ASP A 174 -24.05 -20.66 11.84
N SER A 175 -23.50 -21.49 12.75
CA SER A 175 -22.32 -21.33 13.60
C SER A 175 -22.37 -20.21 14.66
N ALA A 176 -22.52 -20.63 15.90
CA ALA A 176 -22.60 -19.84 17.13
C ALA A 176 -21.41 -18.87 17.40
N GLU A 177 -20.36 -18.89 16.58
CA GLU A 177 -19.16 -18.05 16.75
C GLU A 177 -19.26 -16.67 16.12
N TYR A 178 -20.14 -16.44 15.12
CA TYR A 178 -20.21 -15.18 14.35
C TYR A 178 -21.41 -14.27 14.68
N THR A 179 -22.30 -14.69 15.54
CA THR A 179 -23.59 -14.00 15.76
C THR A 179 -23.54 -12.85 16.77
N HIS A 180 -22.53 -12.78 17.64
CA HIS A 180 -22.49 -11.74 18.68
C HIS A 180 -22.16 -10.35 18.09
N PRO A 181 -22.98 -9.30 18.33
CA PRO A 181 -22.80 -7.96 17.74
C PRO A 181 -21.40 -7.35 17.97
N LEU A 182 -20.77 -7.61 19.13
CA LEU A 182 -19.42 -7.11 19.43
C LEU A 182 -18.32 -7.78 18.59
N VAL A 183 -18.52 -9.03 18.16
CA VAL A 183 -17.62 -9.71 17.22
C VAL A 183 -17.70 -9.01 15.86
N ARG A 184 -18.93 -8.78 15.38
CA ARG A 184 -19.16 -8.06 14.12
C ARG A 184 -18.65 -6.61 14.16
N LEU A 185 -18.71 -5.96 15.33
CA LEU A 185 -18.18 -4.60 15.51
C LEU A 185 -16.67 -4.53 15.28
N VAL A 186 -15.90 -5.51 15.79
CA VAL A 186 -14.45 -5.56 15.53
C VAL A 186 -14.19 -5.76 14.04
N ASP A 187 -14.86 -6.74 13.41
CA ASP A 187 -14.71 -7.02 11.99
C ASP A 187 -15.11 -5.80 11.12
N ALA A 188 -16.15 -5.05 11.55
CA ALA A 188 -16.55 -3.81 10.89
C ALA A 188 -15.47 -2.72 10.99
N PHE A 189 -14.82 -2.53 12.14
CA PHE A 189 -13.70 -1.60 12.28
C PHE A 189 -12.52 -1.98 11.38
N LEU A 190 -12.16 -3.26 11.35
CA LEU A 190 -11.07 -3.74 10.49
C LEU A 190 -11.39 -3.49 9.01
N THR A 191 -12.59 -3.83 8.59
CA THR A 191 -13.06 -3.65 7.20
C THR A 191 -13.14 -2.18 6.81
N ASP A 192 -13.73 -1.33 7.66
CA ASP A 192 -13.86 0.12 7.42
C ASP A 192 -12.48 0.79 7.33
N ALA A 193 -11.53 0.40 8.20
CA ALA A 193 -10.17 0.92 8.15
C ALA A 193 -9.46 0.59 6.83
N VAL A 194 -9.60 -0.65 6.34
CA VAL A 194 -9.04 -1.09 5.04
C VAL A 194 -9.68 -0.32 3.88
N LYS A 195 -11.01 -0.14 3.89
CA LYS A 195 -11.75 0.62 2.86
C LYS A 195 -11.31 2.09 2.81
N ARG A 196 -11.07 2.71 3.96
CA ARG A 196 -10.59 4.10 4.05
C ARG A 196 -9.11 4.24 3.72
N GLY A 197 -8.37 3.12 3.54
CA GLY A 197 -6.94 3.13 3.27
C GLY A 197 -6.09 3.54 4.48
N ALA A 198 -6.56 3.22 5.68
CA ALA A 198 -5.79 3.43 6.89
C ALA A 198 -4.53 2.54 6.91
N SER A 199 -3.46 3.04 7.50
CA SER A 199 -2.23 2.27 7.75
C SER A 199 -2.25 1.57 9.10
N ASP A 200 -2.88 2.19 10.11
CA ASP A 200 -2.94 1.65 11.46
C ASP A 200 -4.33 1.93 12.09
N ILE A 201 -4.78 1.01 12.94
CA ILE A 201 -5.97 1.13 13.78
C ILE A 201 -5.51 1.19 15.23
N HIS A 202 -6.01 2.15 15.98
CA HIS A 202 -5.74 2.32 17.39
C HIS A 202 -7.02 2.13 18.20
N PHE A 203 -7.00 1.21 19.15
CA PHE A 203 -8.01 1.05 20.18
C PHE A 203 -7.41 1.47 21.52
N GLU A 204 -7.84 2.60 22.04
CA GLU A 204 -7.22 3.29 23.17
C GLU A 204 -8.25 3.44 24.31
N PRO A 205 -8.13 2.62 25.37
CA PRO A 205 -8.99 2.77 26.55
C PRO A 205 -8.61 4.03 27.33
N GLU A 206 -9.62 4.80 27.68
CA GLU A 206 -9.57 5.98 28.54
C GLU A 206 -10.38 5.74 29.80
N GLU A 207 -10.41 6.68 30.76
CA GLU A 207 -11.11 6.52 32.04
C GLU A 207 -12.59 6.12 31.91
N GLY A 208 -13.33 6.67 30.97
CA GLY A 208 -14.78 6.42 30.82
C GLY A 208 -15.21 5.89 29.47
N PHE A 209 -14.31 5.82 28.50
CA PHE A 209 -14.64 5.44 27.13
C PHE A 209 -13.46 4.79 26.42
N LEU A 210 -13.76 4.09 25.32
CA LEU A 210 -12.78 3.58 24.37
C LEU A 210 -12.71 4.55 23.19
N ARG A 211 -11.53 5.06 22.88
CA ARG A 211 -11.27 5.85 21.68
C ARG A 211 -10.79 4.96 20.56
N VAL A 212 -11.42 5.04 19.38
CA VAL A 212 -10.98 4.35 18.17
C VAL A 212 -10.48 5.38 17.18
N ARG A 213 -9.22 5.25 16.75
CA ARG A 213 -8.58 6.12 15.77
C ARG A 213 -7.99 5.33 14.63
N TYR A 214 -8.04 5.91 13.43
CA TYR A 214 -7.32 5.39 12.26
C TYR A 214 -6.20 6.34 11.87
N ARG A 215 -5.07 5.80 11.48
CA ARG A 215 -4.03 6.57 10.83
C ARG A 215 -4.26 6.55 9.33
N MET A 216 -4.71 7.67 8.77
CA MET A 216 -4.92 7.86 7.33
C MET A 216 -3.92 8.89 6.83
N ASP A 217 -3.22 8.54 5.75
CA ASP A 217 -2.17 9.39 5.16
C ASP A 217 -1.16 9.94 6.19
N GLY A 218 -0.80 9.13 7.20
CA GLY A 218 0.17 9.46 8.25
C GLY A 218 -0.40 10.24 9.45
N VAL A 219 -1.66 10.67 9.42
CA VAL A 219 -2.31 11.44 10.49
C VAL A 219 -3.37 10.59 11.20
N LEU A 220 -3.43 10.67 12.53
CA LEU A 220 -4.46 10.00 13.32
C LEU A 220 -5.76 10.79 13.31
N HIS A 221 -6.84 10.11 12.92
CA HIS A 221 -8.20 10.64 12.93
C HIS A 221 -9.07 9.84 13.90
N GLN A 222 -9.82 10.53 14.75
CA GLN A 222 -10.79 9.87 15.61
C GLN A 222 -12.00 9.43 14.79
N ILE A 223 -12.29 8.13 14.86
CA ILE A 223 -13.40 7.51 14.13
C ILE A 223 -14.62 7.39 15.02
N ARG A 224 -14.42 6.88 16.24
CA ARG A 224 -15.52 6.69 17.23
C ARG A 224 -15.00 6.82 18.65
N SER A 225 -15.92 7.13 19.56
CA SER A 225 -15.79 6.90 20.98
C SER A 225 -16.89 5.93 21.41
N LEU A 226 -16.53 4.87 22.12
CA LEU A 226 -17.45 3.83 22.58
C LEU A 226 -17.49 3.81 24.10
N HIS A 227 -18.62 3.39 24.68
CA HIS A 227 -18.70 3.19 26.13
C HIS A 227 -17.71 2.09 26.56
N ASN A 228 -17.02 2.31 27.67
CA ASN A 228 -15.97 1.41 28.15
C ASN A 228 -16.46 -0.03 28.47
N LYS A 229 -17.76 -0.21 28.71
CA LYS A 229 -18.38 -1.54 28.90
C LYS A 229 -18.14 -2.53 27.74
N TYR A 230 -17.87 -2.04 26.55
CA TYR A 230 -17.62 -2.90 25.36
C TYR A 230 -16.17 -3.35 25.25
N TRP A 231 -15.25 -2.66 25.96
CA TRP A 231 -13.83 -2.88 25.83
C TRP A 231 -13.36 -4.30 26.16
N PRO A 232 -13.80 -4.93 27.29
CA PRO A 232 -13.36 -6.29 27.61
C PRO A 232 -13.67 -7.30 26.52
N SER A 233 -14.83 -7.22 25.88
CA SER A 233 -15.23 -8.14 24.82
C SER A 233 -14.45 -7.89 23.51
N ILE A 234 -14.16 -6.62 23.21
CA ILE A 234 -13.31 -6.24 22.05
C ILE A 234 -11.88 -6.77 22.24
N VAL A 235 -11.30 -6.63 23.45
CA VAL A 235 -9.97 -7.17 23.79
C VAL A 235 -9.91 -8.69 23.57
N VAL A 236 -10.90 -9.41 24.11
CA VAL A 236 -10.99 -10.88 23.96
C VAL A 236 -11.00 -11.23 22.45
N ARG A 237 -11.84 -10.57 21.66
CA ARG A 237 -11.91 -10.82 20.21
C ARG A 237 -10.59 -10.54 19.51
N LEU A 238 -9.94 -9.40 19.78
CA LEU A 238 -8.65 -9.04 19.21
C LEU A 238 -7.57 -10.06 19.57
N LYS A 239 -7.50 -10.48 20.85
CA LYS A 239 -6.53 -11.50 21.30
C LYS A 239 -6.77 -12.87 20.64
N VAL A 240 -8.02 -13.31 20.55
CA VAL A 240 -8.38 -14.56 19.87
C VAL A 240 -7.96 -14.51 18.39
N MET A 241 -8.33 -13.44 17.67
CA MET A 241 -7.99 -13.29 16.25
C MET A 241 -6.48 -13.22 16.00
N SER A 242 -5.71 -12.66 16.94
CA SER A 242 -4.26 -12.47 16.82
C SER A 242 -3.43 -13.59 17.49
N ASN A 243 -4.11 -14.62 18.01
CA ASN A 243 -3.50 -15.75 18.72
C ASN A 243 -2.63 -15.34 19.92
N MET A 244 -3.11 -14.33 20.70
CA MET A 244 -2.48 -13.84 21.92
C MET A 244 -3.01 -14.57 23.16
N ASN A 245 -2.25 -14.53 24.24
CA ASN A 245 -2.65 -15.11 25.53
C ASN A 245 -3.76 -14.25 26.18
N LEU A 246 -4.95 -14.83 26.35
CA LEU A 246 -6.11 -14.16 26.95
C LEU A 246 -5.91 -13.83 28.44
N ALA A 247 -5.19 -14.67 29.16
CA ALA A 247 -4.98 -14.51 30.58
C ALA A 247 -3.92 -13.48 30.96
N GLU A 248 -3.01 -13.16 30.02
CA GLU A 248 -1.95 -12.17 30.24
C GLU A 248 -2.45 -10.77 29.88
N THR A 249 -2.50 -9.88 30.87
CA THR A 249 -2.96 -8.48 30.72
C THR A 249 -1.95 -7.45 31.18
N ARG A 250 -0.79 -7.90 31.73
CA ARG A 250 0.23 -7.05 32.35
C ARG A 250 1.52 -6.94 31.56
N ALA A 251 1.67 -7.76 30.52
CA ALA A 251 2.83 -7.74 29.63
C ALA A 251 2.42 -7.37 28.20
N PRO A 252 3.28 -6.70 27.44
CA PRO A 252 3.08 -6.48 26.02
C PRO A 252 2.99 -7.81 25.28
N GLN A 253 2.15 -7.86 24.25
CA GLN A 253 2.03 -9.02 23.37
C GLN A 253 1.99 -8.59 21.92
N ASP A 254 2.55 -9.42 21.06
CA ASP A 254 2.50 -9.26 19.60
C ASP A 254 1.75 -10.44 18.97
N GLY A 255 0.99 -10.16 17.93
CA GLY A 255 0.23 -11.17 17.20
C GLY A 255 -0.02 -10.77 15.76
N ARG A 256 -0.73 -11.65 15.03
CA ARG A 256 -1.07 -11.43 13.63
C ARG A 256 -2.51 -11.86 13.36
N ILE A 257 -3.21 -11.08 12.53
CA ILE A 257 -4.55 -11.42 12.05
C ILE A 257 -4.46 -11.51 10.52
N HIS A 258 -5.04 -12.57 9.95
CA HIS A 258 -5.18 -12.76 8.52
C HIS A 258 -6.66 -12.73 8.17
N LEU A 259 -7.07 -11.76 7.36
CA LEU A 259 -8.47 -11.60 6.93
C LEU A 259 -8.55 -11.38 5.42
N LYS A 260 -9.65 -11.80 4.84
CA LYS A 260 -10.02 -11.38 3.48
C LYS A 260 -10.99 -10.21 3.58
N VAL A 261 -10.57 -9.04 3.15
CA VAL A 261 -11.38 -7.83 3.11
C VAL A 261 -11.63 -7.44 1.66
N ALA A 262 -12.89 -7.35 1.25
CA ALA A 262 -13.27 -7.10 -0.14
C ALA A 262 -12.56 -8.05 -1.14
N GLY A 263 -12.51 -9.34 -0.80
CA GLY A 263 -11.86 -10.37 -1.63
C GLY A 263 -10.33 -10.42 -1.56
N ARG A 264 -9.65 -9.41 -0.99
CA ARG A 264 -8.20 -9.31 -0.90
C ARG A 264 -7.66 -9.84 0.43
N PRO A 265 -6.54 -10.56 0.42
CA PRO A 265 -5.90 -11.00 1.65
C PRO A 265 -5.21 -9.80 2.31
N ILE A 266 -5.63 -9.48 3.53
CA ILE A 266 -5.05 -8.41 4.35
C ILE A 266 -4.45 -9.04 5.61
N ASP A 267 -3.21 -8.69 5.88
CA ASP A 267 -2.53 -9.06 7.12
C ASP A 267 -2.55 -7.87 8.09
N PHE A 268 -2.75 -8.14 9.38
CA PHE A 268 -2.61 -7.14 10.44
C PHE A 268 -1.52 -7.61 11.41
N ARG A 269 -0.54 -6.75 11.66
CA ARG A 269 0.37 -6.92 12.81
C ARG A 269 -0.26 -6.23 14.01
N VAL A 270 -0.49 -6.97 15.07
CA VAL A 270 -1.19 -6.51 16.27
C VAL A 270 -0.20 -6.44 17.42
N ALA A 271 -0.14 -5.30 18.07
CA ALA A 271 0.62 -5.11 19.30
C ALA A 271 -0.33 -4.67 20.42
N SER A 272 -0.24 -5.32 21.58
CA SER A 272 -0.92 -4.88 22.79
C SER A 272 0.07 -4.33 23.81
N GLN A 273 -0.32 -3.27 24.51
CA GLN A 273 0.47 -2.62 25.56
C GLN A 273 -0.40 -2.33 26.77
N PRO A 274 -0.06 -2.83 27.97
CA PRO A 274 -0.76 -2.46 29.19
C PRO A 274 -0.67 -0.96 29.48
N THR A 275 -1.81 -0.36 29.85
CA THR A 275 -1.91 1.04 30.29
C THR A 275 -2.71 1.14 31.58
N ILE A 276 -2.79 2.32 32.18
CA ILE A 276 -3.56 2.56 33.43
C ILE A 276 -5.07 2.34 33.27
N HIS A 277 -5.59 2.43 32.03
CA HIS A 277 -7.02 2.26 31.74
C HIS A 277 -7.34 0.94 31.04
N GLY A 278 -6.38 0.02 30.94
CA GLY A 278 -6.51 -1.26 30.27
C GLY A 278 -5.46 -1.48 29.20
N GLU A 279 -5.60 -2.53 28.41
CA GLU A 279 -4.66 -2.82 27.34
C GLU A 279 -4.97 -1.94 26.12
N ASN A 280 -3.97 -1.22 25.61
CA ASN A 280 -4.04 -0.47 24.36
C ASN A 280 -3.68 -1.40 23.20
N PHE A 281 -4.40 -1.34 22.08
CA PHE A 281 -4.11 -2.14 20.89
C PHE A 281 -3.80 -1.25 19.69
N VAL A 282 -2.75 -1.60 18.97
CA VAL A 282 -2.40 -1.00 17.66
C VAL A 282 -2.32 -2.11 16.63
N LEU A 283 -3.07 -1.95 15.54
CA LEU A 283 -3.08 -2.90 14.43
C LEU A 283 -2.53 -2.20 13.20
N ARG A 284 -1.37 -2.64 12.69
CA ARG A 284 -0.82 -2.19 11.42
C ARG A 284 -1.39 -3.01 10.27
N ILE A 285 -1.97 -2.34 9.29
CA ILE A 285 -2.59 -2.94 8.11
C ILE A 285 -1.53 -3.17 7.05
N LEU A 286 -1.42 -4.40 6.57
CA LEU A 286 -0.50 -4.83 5.52
C LEU A 286 -1.33 -5.34 4.34
N ASP A 287 -1.55 -4.48 3.35
CA ASP A 287 -2.27 -4.79 2.11
C ASP A 287 -1.24 -5.20 1.04
N ARG A 288 -1.20 -6.49 0.72
CA ARG A 288 -0.19 -7.05 -0.20
C ARG A 288 -0.36 -6.50 -1.63
N ASP A 289 -1.57 -6.26 -2.07
CA ASP A 289 -1.86 -5.83 -3.45
C ASP A 289 -1.47 -4.37 -3.71
N LYS A 290 -1.35 -3.55 -2.64
CA LYS A 290 -0.93 -2.14 -2.73
C LYS A 290 0.56 -1.91 -2.49
N SER A 291 1.34 -2.97 -2.33
CA SER A 291 2.66 -2.90 -1.72
C SER A 291 3.81 -2.64 -2.69
N ILE A 292 3.70 -3.10 -3.93
CA ILE A 292 4.73 -2.94 -4.96
C ILE A 292 4.25 -1.89 -5.96
N VAL A 293 4.71 -0.66 -5.77
CA VAL A 293 4.42 0.45 -6.67
C VAL A 293 5.50 0.48 -7.76
N PRO A 294 5.16 0.39 -9.05
CA PRO A 294 6.14 0.58 -10.13
C PRO A 294 6.85 1.94 -9.98
N LEU A 295 8.16 1.99 -10.29
CA LEU A 295 8.95 3.22 -10.17
C LEU A 295 8.34 4.41 -10.92
N ASP A 296 7.76 4.16 -12.09
CA ASP A 296 7.13 5.17 -12.92
C ASP A 296 5.78 5.66 -12.35
N SER A 297 5.17 4.89 -11.45
CA SER A 297 3.93 5.24 -10.74
C SER A 297 4.16 5.89 -9.38
N LEU A 298 5.42 6.01 -8.93
CA LEU A 298 5.72 6.79 -7.73
C LEU A 298 5.36 8.26 -7.96
N GLU A 299 4.58 8.84 -7.05
CA GLU A 299 4.26 10.27 -7.09
C GLU A 299 5.48 11.09 -6.62
N ILE A 300 6.48 11.21 -7.50
CA ILE A 300 7.70 12.02 -7.36
C ILE A 300 7.88 12.87 -8.60
N ALA A 301 8.67 13.92 -8.48
CA ALA A 301 8.97 14.76 -9.63
C ALA A 301 9.79 14.02 -10.70
N ASP A 302 9.59 14.37 -11.96
CA ASP A 302 10.18 13.65 -13.10
C ASP A 302 11.72 13.72 -13.12
N ASP A 303 12.30 14.85 -12.74
CA ASP A 303 13.74 15.00 -12.60
C ASP A 303 14.32 14.09 -11.50
N ASN A 304 13.64 13.98 -10.35
CA ASN A 304 13.99 13.04 -9.30
C ASN A 304 13.90 11.59 -9.80
N ARG A 305 12.85 11.25 -10.58
CA ARG A 305 12.70 9.91 -11.17
C ARG A 305 13.83 9.57 -12.14
N GLN A 306 14.22 10.52 -12.99
CA GLN A 306 15.35 10.35 -13.91
C GLN A 306 16.66 10.16 -13.14
N LEU A 307 16.87 10.93 -12.08
CA LEU A 307 18.07 10.82 -11.24
C LEU A 307 18.11 9.45 -10.53
N LEU A 308 17.00 8.95 -10.01
CA LEU A 308 16.94 7.58 -9.47
C LEU A 308 17.32 6.53 -10.51
N LYS A 309 16.80 6.61 -11.74
CA LYS A 309 17.18 5.70 -12.84
C LYS A 309 18.67 5.78 -13.16
N LEU A 310 19.24 6.98 -13.11
CA LEU A 310 20.67 7.19 -13.33
C LEU A 310 21.53 6.55 -12.23
N LEU A 311 21.13 6.68 -10.95
CA LEU A 311 21.83 6.03 -9.83
C LEU A 311 21.77 4.50 -9.96
N MET A 312 20.60 3.94 -10.28
CA MET A 312 20.42 2.51 -10.46
C MET A 312 21.14 1.90 -11.66
N ALA A 313 21.51 2.71 -12.64
CA ALA A 313 22.26 2.25 -13.81
C ALA A 313 23.75 1.97 -13.50
N ARG A 314 24.23 2.32 -12.30
CA ARG A 314 25.61 2.00 -11.89
C ARG A 314 25.70 0.52 -11.47
N PRO A 315 26.70 -0.22 -11.94
CA PRO A 315 26.79 -1.66 -11.71
C PRO A 315 27.15 -2.01 -10.26
N GLU A 316 27.84 -1.14 -9.55
CA GLU A 316 28.37 -1.37 -8.20
C GLU A 316 28.32 -0.11 -7.35
N GLY A 317 28.35 -0.28 -6.03
CA GLY A 317 28.34 0.79 -5.02
C GLY A 317 27.06 0.79 -4.20
N ILE A 318 26.95 1.76 -3.29
CA ILE A 318 25.85 1.83 -2.30
C ILE A 318 24.87 2.95 -2.65
N ILE A 319 23.58 2.61 -2.64
CA ILE A 319 22.47 3.58 -2.65
C ILE A 319 21.79 3.53 -1.28
N LEU A 320 21.77 4.67 -0.59
CA LEU A 320 21.14 4.81 0.72
C LEU A 320 19.83 5.58 0.63
N VAL A 321 18.77 5.03 1.25
CA VAL A 321 17.52 5.79 1.44
C VAL A 321 17.38 6.14 2.92
N THR A 322 17.24 7.41 3.22
CA THR A 322 17.20 7.90 4.59
C THR A 322 15.94 8.69 4.91
N GLY A 323 15.56 8.70 6.16
CA GLY A 323 14.40 9.41 6.68
C GLY A 323 13.82 8.74 7.93
N PRO A 324 12.85 9.36 8.60
CA PRO A 324 12.19 8.78 9.77
C PRO A 324 11.36 7.56 9.40
N THR A 325 10.88 6.86 10.43
CA THR A 325 9.90 5.78 10.25
C THR A 325 8.63 6.34 9.59
N GLY A 326 8.10 5.60 8.61
CA GLY A 326 6.91 6.02 7.86
C GLY A 326 7.16 7.04 6.75
N SER A 327 8.43 7.37 6.41
CA SER A 327 8.76 8.24 5.27
C SER A 327 8.65 7.55 3.90
N GLY A 328 8.32 6.25 3.84
CA GLY A 328 8.15 5.50 2.59
C GLY A 328 9.43 4.86 2.03
N LYS A 329 10.52 4.75 2.84
CA LYS A 329 11.80 4.18 2.42
C LYS A 329 11.65 2.80 1.77
N THR A 330 10.94 1.89 2.45
CA THR A 330 10.72 0.52 1.95
C THR A 330 9.98 0.52 0.61
N THR A 331 8.94 1.35 0.45
CA THR A 331 8.20 1.47 -0.81
C THR A 331 9.12 1.93 -1.95
N THR A 332 9.95 2.95 -1.70
CA THR A 332 10.92 3.44 -2.70
C THR A 332 11.95 2.39 -3.05
N LEU A 333 12.54 1.71 -2.05
CA LEU A 333 13.48 0.61 -2.28
C LEU A 333 12.85 -0.54 -3.06
N TYR A 334 11.66 -0.97 -2.69
CA TYR A 334 10.95 -2.04 -3.39
C TYR A 334 10.59 -1.63 -4.84
N SER A 335 10.22 -0.36 -5.07
CA SER A 335 9.99 0.16 -6.42
C SER A 335 11.27 0.16 -7.25
N MET A 336 12.43 0.49 -6.65
CA MET A 336 13.74 0.44 -7.29
C MET A 336 14.14 -1.01 -7.60
N LEU A 337 14.01 -1.92 -6.63
CA LEU A 337 14.29 -3.35 -6.85
C LEU A 337 13.38 -3.95 -7.92
N ASN A 338 12.08 -3.62 -7.90
CA ASN A 338 11.13 -4.08 -8.91
C ASN A 338 11.49 -3.59 -10.31
N HIS A 339 12.03 -2.37 -10.42
CA HIS A 339 12.51 -1.83 -11.70
C HIS A 339 13.74 -2.58 -12.24
N LEU A 340 14.63 -3.03 -11.35
CA LEU A 340 15.83 -3.78 -11.70
C LEU A 340 15.59 -5.29 -11.86
N ASN A 341 14.45 -5.78 -11.37
CA ASN A 341 14.13 -7.20 -11.28
C ASN A 341 13.80 -7.80 -12.65
N ASN A 342 14.67 -8.67 -13.12
CA ASN A 342 14.49 -9.42 -14.35
C ASN A 342 15.22 -10.77 -14.25
N GLU A 343 15.03 -11.66 -15.21
CA GLU A 343 15.58 -13.03 -15.18
C GLU A 343 17.13 -13.10 -15.23
N SER A 344 17.78 -12.02 -15.67
CA SER A 344 19.25 -11.97 -15.83
C SER A 344 19.96 -11.40 -14.59
N VAL A 345 19.23 -10.99 -13.56
CA VAL A 345 19.79 -10.34 -12.35
C VAL A 345 19.42 -11.12 -11.10
N ASN A 346 20.42 -11.49 -10.29
CA ASN A 346 20.20 -12.14 -9.01
C ASN A 346 20.09 -11.11 -7.88
N ILE A 347 18.85 -10.83 -7.46
CA ILE A 347 18.56 -9.89 -6.37
C ILE A 347 18.31 -10.67 -5.07
N MET A 348 19.02 -10.30 -4.01
CA MET A 348 18.89 -10.89 -2.69
C MET A 348 18.67 -9.85 -1.62
N THR A 349 17.84 -10.16 -0.62
CA THR A 349 17.53 -9.20 0.47
C THR A 349 17.71 -9.82 1.86
N LEU A 350 18.06 -8.96 2.81
CA LEU A 350 18.04 -9.23 4.25
C LEU A 350 17.20 -8.15 4.93
N GLU A 351 16.10 -8.52 5.58
CA GLU A 351 15.10 -7.59 6.10
C GLU A 351 14.62 -8.00 7.51
N ASP A 352 14.17 -7.06 8.32
CA ASP A 352 13.68 -7.31 9.67
C ASP A 352 12.30 -6.69 9.92
N PRO A 353 11.23 -7.43 9.59
CA PRO A 353 11.15 -8.58 8.70
C PRO A 353 10.89 -8.16 7.23
N VAL A 354 10.82 -9.13 6.30
CA VAL A 354 10.27 -8.91 4.95
C VAL A 354 8.85 -8.39 5.07
N GLU A 355 8.58 -7.24 4.43
CA GLU A 355 7.24 -6.62 4.45
C GLU A 355 6.30 -7.32 3.46
N TYR A 356 6.75 -7.55 2.24
CA TYR A 356 5.98 -8.17 1.16
C TYR A 356 6.86 -9.08 0.31
N PRO A 357 6.38 -10.28 -0.07
CA PRO A 357 7.10 -11.14 -1.00
C PRO A 357 7.13 -10.55 -2.41
N MET A 358 8.28 -10.61 -3.06
CA MET A 358 8.49 -10.20 -4.44
C MET A 358 8.92 -11.39 -5.29
N GLY A 359 8.27 -11.59 -6.43
CA GLY A 359 8.68 -12.64 -7.37
C GLY A 359 10.10 -12.43 -7.87
N LEU A 360 10.83 -13.52 -8.15
CA LEU A 360 12.22 -13.54 -8.64
C LEU A 360 13.26 -12.96 -7.67
N ILE A 361 12.91 -12.40 -6.52
CA ILE A 361 13.81 -11.88 -5.48
C ILE A 361 13.93 -12.91 -4.35
N ARG A 362 15.15 -13.17 -3.87
CA ARG A 362 15.42 -14.07 -2.75
C ARG A 362 15.45 -13.25 -1.46
N GLN A 363 14.31 -13.20 -0.77
CA GLN A 363 14.15 -12.39 0.43
C GLN A 363 14.34 -13.25 1.68
N THR A 364 15.19 -12.77 2.59
CA THR A 364 15.46 -13.41 3.88
C THR A 364 15.01 -12.50 5.02
N SER A 365 14.13 -13.00 5.89
CA SER A 365 13.74 -12.33 7.12
C SER A 365 14.71 -12.65 8.24
N ILE A 366 15.28 -11.61 8.84
CA ILE A 366 16.03 -11.67 10.09
C ILE A 366 15.03 -11.31 11.20
N GLY A 367 14.77 -12.19 12.12
CA GLY A 367 13.81 -11.96 13.20
C GLY A 367 14.25 -12.59 14.50
N MET A 368 13.51 -12.40 15.59
CA MET A 368 13.86 -12.92 16.93
C MET A 368 14.05 -14.45 16.98
N SER A 369 13.50 -15.19 16.02
CA SER A 369 13.68 -16.65 15.89
C SER A 369 14.90 -17.03 15.05
N SER A 370 15.50 -16.09 14.33
CA SER A 370 16.70 -16.30 13.50
C SER A 370 17.95 -16.12 14.38
N LYS A 371 18.87 -17.09 14.33
CA LYS A 371 20.18 -16.97 15.00
C LYS A 371 21.19 -16.16 14.16
N MET A 372 20.76 -15.59 13.02
CA MET A 372 21.60 -14.91 12.05
C MET A 372 21.52 -13.39 12.26
N THR A 373 22.66 -12.73 12.33
CA THR A 373 22.76 -11.26 12.30
C THR A 373 22.71 -10.74 10.87
N PHE A 374 22.50 -9.42 10.68
CA PHE A 374 22.63 -8.81 9.35
C PHE A 374 24.03 -9.03 8.76
N ALA A 375 25.09 -8.86 9.55
CA ALA A 375 26.45 -9.05 9.09
C ALA A 375 26.72 -10.50 8.63
N ASP A 376 26.25 -11.51 9.39
CA ASP A 376 26.36 -12.90 8.99
C ASP A 376 25.56 -13.21 7.72
N GLY A 377 24.38 -12.62 7.62
CA GLY A 377 23.53 -12.71 6.44
C GLY A 377 24.24 -12.17 5.20
N ILE A 378 24.80 -10.96 5.24
CA ILE A 378 25.54 -10.36 4.11
C ILE A 378 26.74 -11.27 3.72
N ARG A 379 27.52 -11.77 4.69
CA ARG A 379 28.61 -12.73 4.41
C ARG A 379 28.11 -13.98 3.69
N SER A 380 26.92 -14.44 4.04
CA SER A 380 26.31 -15.60 3.38
C SER A 380 25.84 -15.26 1.97
N LEU A 381 25.15 -14.12 1.79
CA LEU A 381 24.66 -13.67 0.49
C LEU A 381 25.79 -13.50 -0.54
N MET A 382 26.93 -12.92 -0.15
CA MET A 382 28.10 -12.75 -1.03
C MET A 382 28.66 -14.08 -1.61
N ARG A 383 28.24 -15.24 -1.08
CA ARG A 383 28.60 -16.56 -1.61
C ARG A 383 27.50 -17.20 -2.47
N GLN A 384 26.41 -16.47 -2.71
CA GLN A 384 25.26 -16.92 -3.47
C GLN A 384 25.17 -16.27 -4.85
N ASP A 385 26.29 -15.70 -5.32
CA ASP A 385 26.41 -15.02 -6.62
C ASP A 385 25.35 -13.93 -6.84
N PRO A 386 25.20 -12.96 -5.91
CA PRO A 386 24.26 -11.88 -6.07
C PRO A 386 24.83 -10.79 -6.98
N ASP A 387 23.97 -10.15 -7.78
CA ASP A 387 24.29 -8.88 -8.46
C ASP A 387 23.88 -7.70 -7.59
N ILE A 388 22.71 -7.81 -6.93
CA ILE A 388 22.11 -6.77 -6.12
C ILE A 388 21.78 -7.30 -4.73
N ILE A 389 22.17 -6.54 -3.71
CA ILE A 389 21.89 -6.86 -2.30
C ILE A 389 21.10 -5.72 -1.66
N LEU A 390 19.93 -6.01 -1.08
CA LEU A 390 19.25 -5.10 -0.17
C LEU A 390 19.54 -5.52 1.27
N VAL A 391 20.13 -4.61 2.03
CA VAL A 391 20.25 -4.69 3.49
C VAL A 391 19.20 -3.75 4.10
N GLY A 392 18.22 -4.29 4.82
CA GLY A 392 17.05 -3.55 5.32
C GLY A 392 17.43 -2.24 6.00
N GLU A 393 18.47 -2.30 6.85
CA GLU A 393 19.03 -1.11 7.47
C GLU A 393 20.46 -1.32 7.98
N MET A 394 21.22 -0.25 8.08
CA MET A 394 22.56 -0.18 8.69
C MET A 394 22.45 0.49 10.06
N ARG A 395 22.46 -0.33 11.14
CA ARG A 395 22.33 0.17 12.53
C ARG A 395 23.63 0.20 13.29
N ASP A 396 24.55 -0.68 12.95
CA ASP A 396 25.82 -0.93 13.64
C ASP A 396 27.00 -1.00 12.66
N LEU A 397 28.20 -0.91 13.22
CA LEU A 397 29.44 -0.88 12.45
C LEU A 397 29.61 -2.17 11.63
N GLU A 398 29.37 -3.34 12.24
CA GLU A 398 29.65 -4.63 11.59
C GLU A 398 28.78 -4.83 10.34
N THR A 399 27.47 -4.55 10.44
CA THR A 399 26.54 -4.60 9.31
C THR A 399 26.95 -3.60 8.23
N THR A 400 27.32 -2.38 8.64
CA THR A 400 27.69 -1.30 7.72
C THR A 400 28.98 -1.64 6.98
N GLU A 401 30.03 -2.09 7.67
CA GLU A 401 31.28 -2.54 7.03
C GLU A 401 31.06 -3.68 6.04
N MET A 402 30.20 -4.64 6.38
CA MET A 402 29.88 -5.74 5.46
C MET A 402 29.12 -5.25 4.21
N GLY A 403 28.22 -4.27 4.34
CA GLY A 403 27.56 -3.63 3.20
C GLY A 403 28.57 -2.90 2.30
N PHE A 404 29.52 -2.17 2.87
CA PHE A 404 30.59 -1.52 2.10
C PHE A 404 31.51 -2.54 1.42
N ARG A 405 31.89 -3.62 2.11
CA ARG A 405 32.69 -4.70 1.50
C ARG A 405 31.97 -5.34 0.31
N ALA A 406 30.67 -5.58 0.40
CA ALA A 406 29.89 -6.10 -0.72
C ALA A 406 29.96 -5.12 -1.92
N ALA A 407 29.79 -3.80 -1.68
CA ALA A 407 29.90 -2.79 -2.73
C ALA A 407 31.30 -2.74 -3.35
N MET A 408 32.36 -2.80 -2.54
CA MET A 408 33.75 -2.82 -3.00
C MET A 408 34.13 -4.07 -3.80
N THR A 409 33.33 -5.13 -3.71
CA THR A 409 33.56 -6.39 -4.44
C THR A 409 32.66 -6.53 -5.68
N GLY A 410 32.07 -5.43 -6.16
CA GLY A 410 31.37 -5.37 -7.44
C GLY A 410 29.84 -5.54 -7.35
N HIS A 411 29.27 -5.48 -6.14
CA HIS A 411 27.82 -5.58 -5.99
C HIS A 411 27.13 -4.21 -5.89
N GLN A 412 25.93 -4.10 -6.40
CA GLN A 412 25.08 -2.96 -6.12
C GLN A 412 24.34 -3.21 -4.79
N VAL A 413 24.53 -2.31 -3.81
CA VAL A 413 23.96 -2.45 -2.46
C VAL A 413 22.95 -1.38 -2.20
N PHE A 414 21.75 -1.76 -1.77
CA PHE A 414 20.71 -0.87 -1.28
C PHE A 414 20.57 -1.00 0.23
N SER A 415 20.42 0.12 0.92
CA SER A 415 20.14 0.08 2.37
C SER A 415 19.42 1.33 2.86
N THR A 416 19.04 1.31 4.14
CA THR A 416 18.45 2.47 4.81
C THR A 416 19.29 2.96 5.98
N LEU A 417 19.14 4.26 6.24
CA LEU A 417 19.61 4.94 7.45
C LEU A 417 18.45 5.71 8.09
N HIS A 418 18.60 6.06 9.36
CA HIS A 418 17.67 6.92 10.08
C HIS A 418 18.32 8.30 10.33
N THR A 419 18.48 9.10 9.27
CA THR A 419 18.94 10.48 9.36
C THR A 419 17.88 11.45 8.83
N ASN A 420 17.98 12.72 9.21
CA ASN A 420 16.99 13.71 8.84
C ASN A 420 17.20 14.28 7.43
N SER A 421 18.39 14.12 6.86
CA SER A 421 18.75 14.59 5.53
C SER A 421 19.74 13.63 4.86
N ALA A 422 19.87 13.73 3.55
CA ALA A 422 20.85 12.96 2.78
C ALA A 422 22.28 13.27 3.25
N ILE A 423 22.63 14.53 3.40
CA ILE A 423 23.97 14.97 3.85
C ILE A 423 24.23 14.56 5.30
N GLY A 424 23.20 14.55 6.16
CA GLY A 424 23.30 14.07 7.54
C GLY A 424 23.64 12.57 7.67
N SER A 425 23.65 11.83 6.56
CA SER A 425 24.06 10.42 6.55
C SER A 425 25.58 10.26 6.75
N PHE A 426 26.39 11.21 6.29
CA PHE A 426 27.85 11.14 6.46
C PHE A 426 28.28 11.18 7.92
N PRO A 427 27.93 12.21 8.72
CA PRO A 427 28.21 12.17 10.15
C PRO A 427 27.74 10.89 10.83
N ARG A 428 26.55 10.40 10.46
CA ARG A 428 25.99 9.17 11.04
C ARG A 428 26.86 7.94 10.74
N LEU A 429 27.37 7.81 9.52
CA LEU A 429 28.29 6.72 9.13
C LEU A 429 29.62 6.83 9.89
N LEU A 430 30.16 8.04 9.99
CA LEU A 430 31.40 8.30 10.74
C LEU A 430 31.23 8.05 12.25
N ASP A 431 30.11 8.44 12.84
CA ASP A 431 29.77 8.18 14.25
C ASP A 431 29.59 6.68 14.54
N MET A 432 29.15 5.89 13.57
CA MET A 432 29.13 4.42 13.68
C MET A 432 30.52 3.81 13.60
N GLY A 433 31.57 4.57 13.28
CA GLY A 433 32.95 4.11 13.20
C GLY A 433 33.44 3.78 11.80
N VAL A 434 32.63 4.02 10.74
CA VAL A 434 33.07 3.79 9.36
C VAL A 434 34.12 4.82 8.98
N LEU A 435 35.22 4.38 8.40
CA LEU A 435 36.30 5.25 8.00
C LEU A 435 35.90 6.11 6.79
N PRO A 436 36.27 7.40 6.74
CA PRO A 436 35.97 8.30 5.61
C PRO A 436 36.42 7.75 4.26
N ASP A 437 37.56 7.10 4.19
CA ASP A 437 38.11 6.50 2.97
C ASP A 437 37.27 5.30 2.48
N ILE A 438 36.53 4.66 3.37
CA ILE A 438 35.57 3.60 3.00
C ILE A 438 34.27 4.21 2.48
N VAL A 439 33.83 5.33 3.06
CA VAL A 439 32.61 6.02 2.63
C VAL A 439 32.80 6.67 1.27
N SER A 440 33.96 7.33 1.08
CA SER A 440 34.37 7.96 -0.17
C SER A 440 34.52 6.93 -1.29
N GLY A 441 33.95 7.23 -2.45
CA GLY A 441 34.05 6.40 -3.65
C GLY A 441 33.15 5.16 -3.67
N ASN A 442 32.53 4.76 -2.55
CA ASN A 442 31.67 3.59 -2.50
C ASN A 442 30.18 3.92 -2.46
N ILE A 443 29.79 5.14 -2.13
CA ILE A 443 28.39 5.58 -2.17
C ILE A 443 28.09 6.15 -3.56
N ILE A 444 27.07 5.62 -4.23
CA ILE A 444 26.57 6.11 -5.52
C ILE A 444 25.70 7.34 -5.29
N GLY A 445 24.82 7.25 -4.29
CA GLY A 445 23.91 8.33 -3.96
C GLY A 445 23.17 8.10 -2.65
N ILE A 446 22.67 9.18 -2.08
CA ILE A 446 21.88 9.18 -0.86
C ILE A 446 20.57 9.91 -1.13
N ILE A 447 19.46 9.26 -0.77
CA ILE A 447 18.09 9.75 -1.01
C ILE A 447 17.47 10.07 0.35
N GLY A 448 17.35 11.35 0.68
CA GLY A 448 16.57 11.81 1.82
C GLY A 448 15.09 11.87 1.46
N GLN A 449 14.22 11.32 2.29
CA GLN A 449 12.80 11.16 1.95
C GLN A 449 11.86 11.55 3.07
N ARG A 450 10.77 12.25 2.70
CA ARG A 450 9.59 12.53 3.53
C ARG A 450 8.31 12.23 2.74
N LEU A 451 7.22 11.95 3.44
CA LEU A 451 5.89 11.88 2.86
C LEU A 451 5.05 13.06 3.33
N ILE A 452 4.42 13.74 2.39
CA ILE A 452 3.42 14.79 2.62
C ILE A 452 2.09 14.37 2.02
N ARG A 453 0.99 14.91 2.58
CA ARG A 453 -0.35 14.63 2.06
C ARG A 453 -0.61 15.43 0.78
N LYS A 454 -1.28 14.80 -0.17
CA LYS A 454 -1.71 15.40 -1.42
C LYS A 454 -3.08 16.05 -1.25
N LEU A 455 -3.25 17.24 -1.77
CA LEU A 455 -4.54 17.93 -1.79
C LEU A 455 -5.60 17.10 -2.52
N CYS A 456 -6.80 17.08 -1.95
CA CYS A 456 -7.92 16.39 -2.56
C CYS A 456 -8.30 17.07 -3.88
N PRO A 457 -8.30 16.34 -5.01
CA PRO A 457 -8.59 16.96 -6.31
C PRO A 457 -10.04 17.47 -6.45
N LYS A 458 -10.96 16.98 -5.60
CA LYS A 458 -12.39 17.34 -5.67
C LYS A 458 -12.76 18.58 -4.87
N CYS A 459 -11.95 18.96 -3.85
CA CYS A 459 -12.34 20.06 -2.96
C CYS A 459 -11.24 21.10 -2.69
N LYS A 460 -10.08 20.97 -3.32
CA LYS A 460 -9.05 22.01 -3.22
C LYS A 460 -9.54 23.32 -3.85
N GLN A 461 -9.20 24.45 -3.26
CA GLN A 461 -9.60 25.79 -3.71
C GLN A 461 -8.44 26.75 -3.63
N ASP A 462 -8.47 27.79 -4.47
CA ASP A 462 -7.48 28.86 -4.41
C ASP A 462 -7.80 29.80 -3.24
N GLU A 463 -6.77 30.14 -2.46
CA GLU A 463 -6.82 31.06 -1.33
C GLU A 463 -5.74 32.14 -1.51
N ALA A 464 -6.06 33.38 -1.10
CA ALA A 464 -5.11 34.48 -1.21
C ALA A 464 -3.87 34.22 -0.33
N ILE A 465 -2.68 34.35 -0.92
CA ILE A 465 -1.41 34.17 -0.21
C ILE A 465 -1.16 35.30 0.78
N THR A 466 -0.75 34.97 1.98
CA THR A 466 -0.37 35.92 3.01
C THR A 466 1.10 36.37 2.89
N ASP A 467 1.48 37.50 3.47
CA ASP A 467 2.87 37.98 3.46
C ASP A 467 3.83 37.02 4.19
N ILE A 468 3.35 36.35 5.24
CA ILE A 468 4.13 35.33 5.95
C ILE A 468 4.42 34.13 5.04
N GLU A 469 3.44 33.68 4.31
CA GLU A 469 3.59 32.56 3.37
C GLU A 469 4.58 32.92 2.24
N LYS A 470 4.51 34.16 1.72
CA LYS A 470 5.49 34.64 0.75
C LYS A 470 6.92 34.61 1.30
N GLN A 471 7.12 35.07 2.53
CA GLN A 471 8.44 35.03 3.17
C GLN A 471 8.97 33.59 3.31
N LEU A 472 8.11 32.65 3.72
CA LEU A 472 8.48 31.23 3.89
C LEU A 472 8.79 30.54 2.56
N LEU A 473 8.10 30.89 1.50
CA LEU A 473 8.28 30.33 0.15
C LEU A 473 9.44 30.97 -0.61
N GLY A 474 9.87 32.18 -0.19
CA GLY A 474 11.00 32.90 -0.78
C GLY A 474 10.68 33.50 -2.15
N ALA A 475 11.75 33.80 -2.92
CA ALA A 475 11.66 34.55 -4.18
C ALA A 475 10.73 33.91 -5.23
N GLU A 476 10.53 32.59 -5.21
CA GLU A 476 9.66 31.88 -6.15
C GLU A 476 8.16 32.26 -5.97
N SER A 477 7.79 32.86 -4.83
CA SER A 477 6.43 33.27 -4.51
C SER A 477 6.11 34.74 -4.75
N GLU A 478 7.10 35.59 -5.13
CA GLU A 478 6.93 37.05 -5.24
C GLU A 478 5.80 37.45 -6.20
N GLN A 479 5.58 36.71 -7.28
CA GLN A 479 4.55 36.98 -8.28
C GLN A 479 3.23 36.23 -8.01
N LEU A 480 3.18 35.39 -6.96
CA LEU A 480 1.97 34.63 -6.64
C LEU A 480 0.96 35.48 -5.87
N THR A 481 -0.28 35.38 -6.27
CA THR A 481 -1.42 36.00 -5.59
C THR A 481 -2.26 35.00 -4.80
N HIS A 482 -2.21 33.72 -5.16
CA HIS A 482 -2.98 32.65 -4.54
C HIS A 482 -2.15 31.39 -4.35
N LEU A 483 -2.49 30.62 -3.35
CA LEU A 483 -2.05 29.24 -3.10
C LEU A 483 -3.27 28.33 -3.07
N VAL A 484 -3.05 27.02 -3.22
CA VAL A 484 -4.15 26.06 -3.15
C VAL A 484 -4.32 25.59 -1.71
N ALA A 485 -5.54 25.71 -1.18
CA ALA A 485 -5.93 25.33 0.18
C ALA A 485 -6.70 24.01 0.23
N ALA A 486 -6.66 23.37 1.40
CA ALA A 486 -7.40 22.16 1.72
C ALA A 486 -8.73 22.51 2.37
N VAL A 487 -9.85 22.13 1.74
CA VAL A 487 -11.19 22.44 2.25
C VAL A 487 -11.81 21.25 3.00
N GLY A 488 -12.03 20.15 2.33
CA GLY A 488 -12.71 18.97 2.84
C GLY A 488 -14.00 18.63 2.07
N CYS A 489 -14.23 17.36 1.81
CA CYS A 489 -15.45 16.83 1.20
C CYS A 489 -15.66 15.36 1.56
N SER A 490 -16.77 14.75 1.14
CA SER A 490 -17.06 13.33 1.37
C SER A 490 -15.98 12.41 0.77
N PHE A 491 -15.44 12.74 -0.40
CA PHE A 491 -14.40 11.94 -1.06
C PHE A 491 -13.09 11.82 -0.26
N CYS A 492 -12.69 12.87 0.44
CA CYS A 492 -11.50 12.88 1.30
C CYS A 492 -11.84 12.72 2.80
N HIS A 493 -13.06 12.30 3.15
CA HIS A 493 -13.54 12.17 4.52
C HIS A 493 -13.34 13.46 5.35
N GLN A 494 -13.63 14.62 4.76
CA GLN A 494 -13.51 15.96 5.34
C GLN A 494 -12.08 16.39 5.72
N THR A 495 -11.06 15.68 5.26
CA THR A 495 -9.66 16.00 5.58
C THR A 495 -9.05 17.08 4.71
N GLY A 496 -9.60 17.32 3.52
CA GLY A 496 -8.99 18.16 2.48
C GLY A 496 -7.83 17.50 1.74
N PHE A 497 -7.39 16.29 2.14
CA PHE A 497 -6.27 15.57 1.56
C PHE A 497 -6.67 14.16 1.12
N LYS A 498 -5.99 13.62 0.09
CA LYS A 498 -6.19 12.26 -0.39
C LYS A 498 -4.90 11.73 -1.02
N GLY A 499 -4.29 10.72 -0.38
CA GLY A 499 -3.02 10.15 -0.80
C GLY A 499 -1.81 10.97 -0.32
N ARG A 500 -0.62 10.50 -0.70
CA ARG A 500 0.66 11.07 -0.25
C ARG A 500 1.61 11.22 -1.43
N ILE A 501 2.48 12.23 -1.35
CA ILE A 501 3.56 12.50 -2.28
C ILE A 501 4.87 12.30 -1.55
N ALA A 502 5.86 11.69 -2.19
CA ALA A 502 7.20 11.61 -1.65
C ALA A 502 8.00 12.86 -2.04
N LEU A 503 8.43 13.60 -1.02
CA LEU A 503 9.49 14.61 -1.17
C LEU A 503 10.84 13.92 -1.14
N LEU A 504 11.67 14.23 -2.11
CA LEU A 504 13.01 13.67 -2.24
C LEU A 504 14.07 14.77 -2.30
N GLU A 505 15.16 14.55 -1.58
CA GLU A 505 16.43 15.19 -1.82
C GLU A 505 17.44 14.12 -2.21
N ILE A 506 18.01 14.21 -3.39
CA ILE A 506 18.88 13.17 -3.94
C ILE A 506 20.28 13.74 -4.08
N LEU A 507 21.19 13.25 -3.25
CA LEU A 507 22.60 13.57 -3.34
C LEU A 507 23.28 12.52 -4.22
N ARG A 508 23.64 12.91 -5.43
CA ARG A 508 24.46 12.11 -6.32
C ARG A 508 25.93 12.34 -5.98
N MET A 509 26.66 11.25 -5.74
CA MET A 509 28.08 11.30 -5.45
C MET A 509 28.94 11.45 -6.70
N ASP A 510 30.02 12.18 -6.56
CA ASP A 510 31.08 12.35 -7.56
C ASP A 510 32.44 12.60 -6.86
N SER A 511 33.51 12.68 -7.65
CA SER A 511 34.88 12.82 -7.17
C SER A 511 35.11 14.00 -6.21
N ASP A 512 34.43 15.13 -6.45
CA ASP A 512 34.64 16.33 -5.63
C ASP A 512 33.98 16.19 -4.25
N LEU A 513 32.79 15.60 -4.21
CA LEU A 513 32.11 15.27 -2.95
C LEU A 513 32.84 14.16 -2.20
N ASP A 514 33.37 13.17 -2.89
CA ASP A 514 34.17 12.09 -2.31
C ASP A 514 35.43 12.65 -1.66
N GLU A 515 36.12 13.62 -2.31
CA GLU A 515 37.29 14.28 -1.75
C GLU A 515 36.95 15.06 -0.46
N LEU A 516 35.85 15.82 -0.46
CA LEU A 516 35.37 16.53 0.73
C LEU A 516 35.09 15.57 1.90
N ILE A 517 34.51 14.40 1.62
CA ILE A 517 34.24 13.40 2.66
C ILE A 517 35.51 12.79 3.18
N ALA A 518 36.45 12.42 2.31
CA ALA A 518 37.76 11.89 2.70
C ALA A 518 38.54 12.87 3.58
N GLN A 519 38.43 14.18 3.28
CA GLN A 519 39.03 15.27 4.07
C GLN A 519 38.27 15.61 5.36
N LYS A 520 37.13 14.95 5.64
CA LYS A 520 36.24 15.27 6.77
C LYS A 520 35.75 16.71 6.76
N ALA A 521 35.45 17.24 5.57
CA ALA A 521 34.96 18.61 5.41
C ALA A 521 33.66 18.84 6.21
N SER A 522 33.40 20.09 6.55
CA SER A 522 32.19 20.47 7.28
C SER A 522 30.92 20.20 6.43
N GLN A 523 29.81 19.93 7.10
CA GLN A 523 28.51 19.77 6.39
C GLN A 523 28.17 20.98 5.51
N ARG A 524 28.58 22.19 5.94
CA ARG A 524 28.35 23.44 5.18
C ARG A 524 29.08 23.43 3.84
N GLU A 525 30.33 22.95 3.81
CA GLU A 525 31.12 22.84 2.58
C GLU A 525 30.52 21.79 1.64
N ILE A 526 30.08 20.63 2.18
CA ILE A 526 29.42 19.56 1.43
C ILE A 526 28.11 20.08 0.84
N ILE A 527 27.28 20.80 1.64
CA ILE A 527 26.00 21.38 1.16
C ILE A 527 26.27 22.34 0.01
N LYS A 528 27.22 23.26 0.18
CA LYS A 528 27.54 24.24 -0.84
C LYS A 528 27.98 23.59 -2.15
N MET A 529 28.88 22.62 -2.08
CA MET A 529 29.35 21.88 -3.26
C MET A 529 28.19 21.12 -3.93
N ALA A 530 27.32 20.49 -3.15
CA ALA A 530 26.16 19.76 -3.65
C ALA A 530 25.15 20.71 -4.34
N GLU A 531 24.87 21.88 -3.73
CA GLU A 531 23.95 22.88 -4.32
C GLU A 531 24.52 23.48 -5.61
N ASP A 532 25.83 23.77 -5.67
CA ASP A 532 26.51 24.24 -6.89
C ASP A 532 26.38 23.20 -8.04
N LYS A 533 26.19 21.92 -7.72
CA LYS A 533 25.97 20.81 -8.67
C LYS A 533 24.48 20.45 -8.87
N GLY A 534 23.57 21.27 -8.37
CA GLY A 534 22.13 21.13 -8.60
C GLY A 534 21.39 20.27 -7.58
N PHE A 535 22.01 19.96 -6.43
CA PHE A 535 21.31 19.32 -5.32
C PHE A 535 20.16 20.20 -4.82
N ARG A 536 19.01 19.59 -4.62
CA ARG A 536 17.82 20.23 -4.05
C ARG A 536 17.48 19.61 -2.72
N SER A 537 17.36 20.44 -1.69
CA SER A 537 16.92 20.00 -0.36
C SER A 537 15.44 19.64 -0.36
N LEU A 538 15.00 18.88 0.67
CA LEU A 538 13.59 18.57 0.91
C LEU A 538 12.71 19.82 0.94
N ALA A 539 13.22 20.95 1.49
CA ALA A 539 12.50 22.22 1.52
C ALA A 539 12.23 22.75 0.09
N LYS A 540 13.26 22.78 -0.77
CA LYS A 540 13.11 23.22 -2.17
C LYS A 540 12.19 22.30 -2.96
N ASP A 541 12.26 20.98 -2.76
CA ASP A 541 11.33 20.03 -3.39
C ASP A 541 9.90 20.23 -2.90
N GLY A 542 9.71 20.49 -1.60
CA GLY A 542 8.40 20.77 -1.01
C GLY A 542 7.78 22.07 -1.51
N VAL A 543 8.55 23.16 -1.62
CA VAL A 543 8.09 24.42 -2.20
C VAL A 543 7.59 24.20 -3.63
N ARG A 544 8.33 23.46 -4.45
CA ARG A 544 7.88 23.10 -5.81
C ARG A 544 6.53 22.38 -5.80
N GLN A 545 6.27 21.49 -4.83
CA GLN A 545 4.98 20.79 -4.72
C GLN A 545 3.84 21.73 -4.30
N ILE A 546 4.12 22.76 -3.49
CA ILE A 546 3.15 23.81 -3.15
C ILE A 546 2.80 24.63 -4.40
N LEU A 547 3.84 25.10 -5.11
CA LEU A 547 3.67 25.92 -6.32
C LEU A 547 2.90 25.19 -7.43
N SER A 548 3.02 23.88 -7.50
CA SER A 548 2.24 23.02 -8.42
C SER A 548 0.82 22.68 -7.91
N GLY A 549 0.40 23.19 -6.75
CA GLY A 549 -0.92 22.96 -6.18
C GLY A 549 -1.17 21.50 -5.76
N GLN A 550 -0.11 20.78 -5.39
CA GLN A 550 -0.21 19.39 -4.94
C GLN A 550 -0.38 19.26 -3.43
N THR A 551 0.11 20.24 -2.66
CA THR A 551 0.06 20.25 -1.19
C THR A 551 -0.06 21.67 -0.66
N THR A 552 -0.13 21.84 0.66
CA THR A 552 -0.19 23.14 1.34
C THR A 552 1.10 23.46 2.09
N LEU A 553 1.31 24.74 2.37
CA LEU A 553 2.44 25.19 3.20
C LEU A 553 2.37 24.62 4.62
N SER A 554 1.16 24.56 5.21
CA SER A 554 0.95 23.99 6.54
C SER A 554 1.31 22.49 6.60
N GLU A 555 1.05 21.73 5.54
CA GLU A 555 1.42 20.33 5.46
C GLU A 555 2.93 20.16 5.29
N LEU A 556 3.59 20.99 4.46
CA LEU A 556 5.04 20.97 4.30
C LEU A 556 5.75 21.31 5.62
N SER A 557 5.32 22.37 6.32
CA SER A 557 5.90 22.79 7.60
C SER A 557 5.78 21.73 8.72
N ARG A 558 4.83 20.80 8.59
CA ARG A 558 4.65 19.68 9.53
C ARG A 558 5.81 18.68 9.46
N VAL A 559 6.47 18.54 8.32
CA VAL A 559 7.46 17.48 8.04
C VAL A 559 8.84 18.01 7.66
N VAL A 560 8.96 19.25 7.23
CA VAL A 560 10.19 19.90 6.81
C VAL A 560 10.32 21.24 7.52
N ASP A 561 11.50 21.50 8.09
CA ASP A 561 11.82 22.81 8.66
C ASP A 561 12.08 23.83 7.54
N LEU A 562 11.18 24.79 7.43
CA LEU A 562 11.27 25.87 6.44
C LEU A 562 12.01 27.11 6.99
N THR A 563 12.32 27.17 8.28
CA THR A 563 13.01 28.34 8.86
C THR A 563 14.44 28.50 8.33
N VAL A 564 15.01 27.41 7.83
CA VAL A 564 16.33 27.40 7.17
C VAL A 564 16.32 28.20 5.85
N THR A 565 15.13 28.37 5.22
CA THR A 565 14.97 29.16 3.98
C THR A 565 14.82 30.66 4.23
N LEU A 566 14.55 31.07 5.47
CA LEU A 566 14.50 32.48 5.91
C LEU A 566 15.94 33.01 6.02
N LYS A 567 16.45 33.62 4.97
CA LYS A 567 17.71 34.37 4.97
C LYS A 567 17.46 35.84 4.86
#